data_870faeed0d835084f886f1ca177cfd4b
#
_entry.id   870faeed0d835084f886f1ca177cfd4b
#
_cell.length_a   1.000
_cell.length_b   1.000
_cell.length_c   1.000
_cell.angle_alpha   90.00
_cell.angle_beta   90.00
_cell.angle_gamma   90.00
#
_symmetry.space_group_name_H-M   'P 1'
#
loop_
_entity.id
_entity.type
_entity.pdbx_description
1 polymer ?
#
loop_
_entity_poly.entity_id
_entity_poly.type
_entity_poly.pdbx_seq_one_letter_code
_entity_poly.pdbx_strand_id
1 'polypeptide(L)'
;MQLIIRLLSDLCTCSGDTHNSLVDTDVVYDENGIPYIPAKRIKGCIREVAQEMVELGIADAEMHEIFGKEGQQNSAFSLSNAYIENYEKVTAALKKCHHAELKSPQNVLNQYTYMRTQTAVNSETGTVQENSLRRIRVVKRGLVFTAECNWNRKVSFPELLGQAVSLVKHMGMSRTRGLGLVEMELIGLDKAQKETLESDRWQHVLLDKNQLYDHNQIKYTVRLRSAMICKSTQGNQAVTEDYIAGSKILGLIAGALKPEGYSRLLESGEVIVTNGYITNGEERCVPGQISLQKVKDQRYDSNGEMRIKDMLLTDPLEIRDKQMTPANIRYMDHTGTI
;
A
#
# COMPACT_ATOMS: atom_id res chain seq x y z
N MET A 1 -16.77 -4.14 2.62
CA MET A 1 -17.17 -2.99 3.46
C MET A 1 -16.31 -1.79 3.08
N GLN A 2 -16.83 -0.59 3.24
CA GLN A 2 -16.13 0.65 2.95
C GLN A 2 -16.19 1.58 4.15
N LEU A 3 -15.05 2.14 4.53
CA LEU A 3 -14.95 3.16 5.56
C LEU A 3 -14.89 4.52 4.87
N ILE A 4 -15.76 5.43 5.27
CA ILE A 4 -15.76 6.83 4.85
C ILE A 4 -15.26 7.69 6.00
N ILE A 5 -14.35 8.62 5.70
CA ILE A 5 -13.77 9.57 6.65
C ILE A 5 -13.96 10.97 6.09
N ARG A 6 -14.77 11.80 6.76
CA ARG A 6 -15.00 13.19 6.41
C ARG A 6 -14.17 14.09 7.31
N LEU A 7 -13.36 14.96 6.75
CA LEU A 7 -12.58 15.93 7.51
C LEU A 7 -13.43 17.14 7.87
N LEU A 8 -13.76 17.29 9.15
CA LEU A 8 -14.49 18.46 9.68
C LEU A 8 -13.53 19.60 10.05
N SER A 9 -12.27 19.29 10.34
CA SER A 9 -11.18 20.26 10.49
C SER A 9 -9.96 19.80 9.70
N ASP A 10 -8.95 20.67 9.59
CA ASP A 10 -7.69 20.35 8.93
C ASP A 10 -6.99 19.16 9.60
N LEU A 11 -6.32 18.34 8.81
CA LEU A 11 -5.69 17.10 9.30
C LEU A 11 -4.19 17.10 9.00
N CYS A 12 -3.37 16.75 10.01
CA CYS A 12 -1.97 16.40 9.83
C CYS A 12 -1.74 14.95 10.23
N THR A 13 -1.43 14.11 9.23
CA THR A 13 -1.17 12.67 9.44
C THR A 13 0.29 12.36 9.73
N CYS A 14 1.20 13.32 9.74
CA CYS A 14 2.64 13.17 9.94
C CYS A 14 3.27 12.03 9.12
N SER A 15 4.05 12.32 8.13
CA SER A 15 4.77 11.30 7.35
C SER A 15 5.83 10.57 8.19
N GLY A 16 6.40 11.25 9.17
CA GLY A 16 7.58 10.80 9.90
C GLY A 16 8.88 11.10 9.15
N ASP A 17 8.79 11.56 7.92
CA ASP A 17 9.91 11.93 7.09
C ASP A 17 10.06 13.46 7.07
N THR A 18 11.29 13.94 7.27
CA THR A 18 11.68 15.35 7.13
C THR A 18 12.38 15.53 5.79
N HIS A 19 11.61 15.46 4.70
CA HIS A 19 12.19 15.55 3.35
C HIS A 19 12.63 16.96 2.95
N ASN A 20 12.20 17.98 3.67
CA ASN A 20 12.56 19.37 3.39
C ASN A 20 12.85 20.14 4.66
N SER A 21 13.98 20.84 4.69
CA SER A 21 14.36 21.78 5.77
C SER A 21 13.36 22.92 6.00
N LEU A 22 12.34 23.06 5.14
CA LEU A 22 11.33 24.13 5.20
C LEU A 22 10.05 23.70 5.96
N VAL A 23 9.85 22.41 6.23
CA VAL A 23 8.64 21.86 6.84
C VAL A 23 9.04 20.95 7.98
N ASP A 24 8.67 21.32 9.21
CA ASP A 24 8.99 20.51 10.40
C ASP A 24 8.15 19.23 10.47
N THR A 25 6.94 19.28 9.93
CA THR A 25 6.05 18.11 9.87
C THR A 25 5.24 18.13 8.60
N ASP A 26 5.37 17.07 7.81
CA ASP A 26 4.66 16.93 6.54
C ASP A 26 3.56 15.86 6.63
N VAL A 27 2.60 15.93 5.71
CA VAL A 27 1.54 14.96 5.55
C VAL A 27 2.01 13.77 4.68
N VAL A 28 1.30 12.66 4.77
CA VAL A 28 1.57 11.51 3.90
C VAL A 28 0.87 11.73 2.55
N TYR A 29 1.58 11.53 1.45
CA TYR A 29 1.08 11.64 0.08
C TYR A 29 1.72 10.58 -0.82
N ASP A 30 1.09 10.30 -1.95
CA ASP A 30 1.57 9.33 -2.94
C ASP A 30 2.55 9.96 -3.95
N GLU A 31 3.01 9.17 -4.90
CA GLU A 31 3.91 9.58 -5.98
C GLU A 31 3.36 10.71 -6.86
N ASN A 32 2.04 10.86 -6.93
CA ASN A 32 1.37 11.93 -7.68
C ASN A 32 1.15 13.21 -6.85
N GLY A 33 1.52 13.20 -5.56
CA GLY A 33 1.28 14.30 -4.64
C GLY A 33 -0.14 14.31 -4.04
N ILE A 34 -0.90 13.24 -4.15
CA ILE A 34 -2.24 13.14 -3.58
C ILE A 34 -2.13 12.66 -2.12
N PRO A 35 -2.64 13.43 -1.13
CA PRO A 35 -2.58 13.01 0.26
C PRO A 35 -3.49 11.82 0.54
N TYR A 36 -3.04 10.94 1.44
CA TYR A 36 -3.83 9.80 1.90
C TYR A 36 -3.66 9.59 3.41
N ILE A 37 -4.58 8.85 4.00
CA ILE A 37 -4.51 8.50 5.42
C ILE A 37 -4.04 7.05 5.55
N PRO A 38 -2.87 6.79 6.18
CA PRO A 38 -2.36 5.43 6.32
C PRO A 38 -3.29 4.53 7.14
N ALA A 39 -3.52 3.32 6.64
CA ALA A 39 -4.34 2.29 7.30
C ALA A 39 -3.96 2.07 8.77
N LYS A 40 -2.65 2.03 9.07
CA LYS A 40 -2.14 1.86 10.43
C LYS A 40 -2.65 2.94 11.40
N ARG A 41 -2.76 4.19 10.94
CA ARG A 41 -3.26 5.30 11.78
C ARG A 41 -4.76 5.19 12.01
N ILE A 42 -5.51 4.88 10.96
CA ILE A 42 -6.96 4.68 11.06
C ILE A 42 -7.25 3.54 12.03
N LYS A 43 -6.57 2.39 11.83
CA LYS A 43 -6.72 1.21 12.70
C LYS A 43 -6.36 1.53 14.15
N GLY A 44 -5.31 2.33 14.37
CA GLY A 44 -4.89 2.77 15.69
C GLY A 44 -5.97 3.59 16.41
N CYS A 45 -6.58 4.57 15.72
CA CYS A 45 -7.66 5.40 16.31
C CYS A 45 -8.91 4.57 16.63
N ILE A 46 -9.30 3.65 15.74
CA ILE A 46 -10.45 2.77 16.00
C ILE A 46 -10.17 1.84 17.19
N ARG A 47 -8.95 1.29 17.26
CA ARG A 47 -8.52 0.44 18.37
C ARG A 47 -8.51 1.20 19.70
N GLU A 48 -8.02 2.45 19.73
CA GLU A 48 -8.00 3.32 20.90
C GLU A 48 -9.43 3.46 21.48
N VAL A 49 -10.40 3.83 20.65
CA VAL A 49 -11.81 3.98 21.06
C VAL A 49 -12.42 2.65 21.48
N ALA A 50 -12.18 1.57 20.74
CA ALA A 50 -12.69 0.25 21.09
C ALA A 50 -12.14 -0.23 22.44
N GLN A 51 -10.86 0.04 22.72
CA GLN A 51 -10.23 -0.26 23.99
C GLN A 51 -10.89 0.52 25.15
N GLU A 52 -11.14 1.81 24.98
CA GLU A 52 -11.85 2.64 25.96
C GLU A 52 -13.25 2.11 26.23
N MET A 53 -13.98 1.66 25.20
CA MET A 53 -15.32 1.07 25.39
C MET A 53 -15.28 -0.21 26.21
N VAL A 54 -14.28 -1.06 26.01
CA VAL A 54 -14.10 -2.30 26.81
C VAL A 54 -13.70 -1.95 28.25
N GLU A 55 -12.79 -1.01 28.46
CA GLU A 55 -12.36 -0.57 29.79
C GLU A 55 -13.49 0.07 30.61
N LEU A 56 -14.41 0.76 29.93
CA LEU A 56 -15.61 1.34 30.55
C LEU A 56 -16.75 0.32 30.77
N GLY A 57 -16.55 -0.95 30.36
CA GLY A 57 -17.58 -1.99 30.49
C GLY A 57 -18.79 -1.81 29.55
N ILE A 58 -18.65 -0.99 28.50
CA ILE A 58 -19.71 -0.77 27.50
C ILE A 58 -19.81 -1.97 26.56
N ALA A 59 -18.69 -2.64 26.32
CA ALA A 59 -18.62 -3.82 25.46
C ALA A 59 -17.67 -4.86 26.06
N ASP A 60 -17.95 -6.13 25.75
CA ASP A 60 -17.08 -7.25 26.07
C ASP A 60 -16.56 -7.83 24.75
N ALA A 61 -15.26 -7.69 24.49
CA ALA A 61 -14.65 -8.15 23.27
C ALA A 61 -13.13 -8.42 23.43
N GLU A 62 -12.68 -9.48 22.79
CA GLU A 62 -11.26 -9.83 22.70
C GLU A 62 -10.56 -8.95 21.65
N MET A 63 -9.95 -7.86 22.13
CA MET A 63 -9.27 -6.87 21.28
C MET A 63 -8.19 -7.50 20.39
N HIS A 64 -7.57 -8.59 20.84
CA HIS A 64 -6.56 -9.30 20.08
C HIS A 64 -7.11 -10.05 18.87
N GLU A 65 -8.33 -10.54 18.95
CA GLU A 65 -9.00 -11.19 17.83
C GLU A 65 -9.35 -10.17 16.73
N ILE A 66 -9.84 -9.00 17.14
CA ILE A 66 -10.26 -7.94 16.22
C ILE A 66 -9.06 -7.30 15.54
N PHE A 67 -8.11 -6.79 16.34
CA PHE A 67 -7.03 -5.93 15.85
C PHE A 67 -5.68 -6.65 15.67
N GLY A 68 -5.57 -7.88 16.13
CA GLY A 68 -4.32 -8.66 16.15
C GLY A 68 -3.41 -8.29 17.32
N LYS A 69 -2.48 -9.18 17.61
CA LYS A 69 -1.42 -9.02 18.63
C LYS A 69 -0.10 -8.73 17.96
N GLU A 70 0.78 -8.02 18.63
CA GLU A 70 2.14 -7.75 18.17
C GLU A 70 2.88 -9.07 17.93
N GLY A 71 3.52 -9.19 16.77
CA GLY A 71 4.21 -10.43 16.34
C GLY A 71 3.31 -11.54 15.80
N GLN A 72 1.98 -11.41 15.87
CA GLN A 72 1.04 -12.36 15.26
C GLN A 72 0.37 -11.72 14.04
N GLN A 73 0.26 -12.49 12.94
CA GLN A 73 -0.21 -11.97 11.66
C GLN A 73 -1.74 -11.89 11.51
N ASN A 74 -2.51 -12.43 12.43
CA ASN A 74 -3.95 -12.65 12.25
C ASN A 74 -4.77 -11.61 13.01
N SER A 75 -5.21 -10.56 12.32
CA SER A 75 -6.31 -9.72 12.80
C SER A 75 -7.56 -10.00 11.97
N ALA A 76 -8.73 -10.08 12.62
CA ALA A 76 -9.98 -10.23 11.92
C ALA A 76 -10.33 -8.99 11.10
N PHE A 77 -9.97 -7.80 11.57
CA PHE A 77 -10.19 -6.54 10.89
C PHE A 77 -8.95 -6.04 10.17
N SER A 78 -9.06 -5.86 8.87
CA SER A 78 -8.03 -5.25 8.04
C SER A 78 -8.63 -4.14 7.16
N LEU A 79 -7.84 -3.12 6.86
CA LEU A 79 -8.25 -2.02 6.01
C LEU A 79 -7.11 -1.54 5.12
N SER A 80 -7.47 -0.95 3.98
CA SER A 80 -6.53 -0.27 3.08
C SER A 80 -6.19 1.12 3.60
N ASN A 81 -5.19 1.77 2.99
CA ASN A 81 -5.05 3.22 3.14
C ASN A 81 -6.33 3.91 2.64
N ALA A 82 -6.70 5.03 3.28
CA ALA A 82 -7.82 5.82 2.82
C ALA A 82 -7.32 6.88 1.83
N TYR A 83 -7.88 6.85 0.64
CA TYR A 83 -7.62 7.79 -0.44
C TYR A 83 -8.79 8.77 -0.58
N ILE A 84 -8.53 9.95 -1.17
CA ILE A 84 -9.57 10.94 -1.44
C ILE A 84 -10.68 10.32 -2.30
N GLU A 85 -11.90 10.78 -2.09
CA GLU A 85 -13.01 10.45 -2.99
C GLU A 85 -12.63 10.80 -4.43
N ASN A 86 -12.93 9.93 -5.38
CA ASN A 86 -12.53 10.07 -6.79
C ASN A 86 -11.02 9.93 -7.08
N TYR A 87 -10.23 9.34 -6.20
CA TYR A 87 -8.80 9.12 -6.38
C TYR A 87 -8.44 8.54 -7.76
N GLU A 88 -9.16 7.50 -8.21
CA GLU A 88 -8.91 6.87 -9.52
C GLU A 88 -9.15 7.83 -10.70
N LYS A 89 -10.19 8.68 -10.60
CA LYS A 89 -10.48 9.68 -11.64
C LYS A 89 -9.41 10.77 -11.69
N VAL A 90 -8.95 11.22 -10.53
CA VAL A 90 -7.87 12.22 -10.42
C VAL A 90 -6.58 11.66 -10.97
N THR A 91 -6.20 10.45 -10.58
CA THR A 91 -4.98 9.79 -11.06
C THR A 91 -5.03 9.56 -12.58
N ALA A 92 -6.17 9.12 -13.11
CA ALA A 92 -6.35 8.96 -14.55
C ALA A 92 -6.26 10.30 -15.32
N ALA A 93 -6.79 11.38 -14.74
CA ALA A 93 -6.68 12.72 -15.31
C ALA A 93 -5.23 13.24 -15.31
N LEU A 94 -4.49 13.02 -14.21
CA LEU A 94 -3.07 13.39 -14.11
C LEU A 94 -2.21 12.64 -15.14
N LYS A 95 -2.49 11.36 -15.37
CA LYS A 95 -1.78 10.58 -16.41
C LYS A 95 -2.02 11.11 -17.82
N LYS A 96 -3.22 11.61 -18.10
CA LYS A 96 -3.58 12.21 -19.41
C LYS A 96 -3.14 13.66 -19.57
N CYS A 97 -2.72 14.32 -18.47
CA CYS A 97 -2.32 15.73 -18.50
C CYS A 97 -0.96 15.88 -19.22
N HIS A 98 -0.91 16.75 -20.23
CA HIS A 98 0.31 17.05 -20.97
C HIS A 98 1.13 18.19 -20.35
N HIS A 99 0.55 18.96 -19.42
CA HIS A 99 1.23 20.08 -18.75
C HIS A 99 2.06 19.56 -17.55
N ALA A 100 3.38 19.58 -17.69
CA ALA A 100 4.30 19.08 -16.68
C ALA A 100 4.15 19.79 -15.31
N GLU A 101 3.90 21.09 -15.32
CA GLU A 101 3.69 21.88 -14.09
C GLU A 101 2.44 21.43 -13.31
N LEU A 102 1.33 21.17 -14.01
CA LEU A 102 0.07 20.78 -13.35
C LEU A 102 0.14 19.37 -12.75
N LYS A 103 0.94 18.48 -13.32
CA LYS A 103 1.13 17.11 -12.79
C LYS A 103 2.33 16.96 -11.86
N SER A 104 3.06 18.06 -11.58
CA SER A 104 4.12 18.04 -10.58
C SER A 104 3.54 17.61 -9.22
N PRO A 105 4.10 16.61 -8.53
CA PRO A 105 3.58 16.14 -7.25
C PRO A 105 3.43 17.25 -6.21
N GLN A 106 4.35 18.22 -6.20
CA GLN A 106 4.29 19.36 -5.31
C GLN A 106 3.10 20.28 -5.60
N ASN A 107 2.79 20.53 -6.88
CA ASN A 107 1.66 21.36 -7.25
C ASN A 107 0.32 20.66 -6.99
N VAL A 108 0.25 19.35 -7.22
CA VAL A 108 -0.92 18.53 -6.86
C VAL A 108 -1.13 18.58 -5.35
N LEU A 109 -0.07 18.36 -4.56
CA LEU A 109 -0.13 18.39 -3.10
C LEU A 109 -0.65 19.73 -2.57
N ASN A 110 -0.22 20.84 -3.14
CA ASN A 110 -0.65 22.18 -2.76
C ASN A 110 -2.15 22.44 -3.02
N GLN A 111 -2.80 21.69 -3.91
CA GLN A 111 -4.26 21.80 -4.10
C GLN A 111 -5.03 21.27 -2.89
N TYR A 112 -4.53 20.21 -2.25
CA TYR A 112 -5.18 19.54 -1.12
C TYR A 112 -4.68 20.00 0.24
N THR A 113 -3.54 20.68 0.29
CA THR A 113 -2.84 21.02 1.53
C THR A 113 -2.47 22.51 1.58
N TYR A 114 -2.08 22.97 2.75
CA TYR A 114 -1.42 24.26 2.92
C TYR A 114 -0.48 24.23 4.14
N MET A 115 0.39 25.24 4.22
CA MET A 115 1.34 25.40 5.32
C MET A 115 0.70 26.18 6.46
N ARG A 116 0.75 25.61 7.67
CA ARG A 116 0.33 26.28 8.90
C ARG A 116 1.55 26.55 9.76
N THR A 117 1.73 27.80 10.13
CA THR A 117 2.80 28.24 11.03
C THR A 117 2.28 28.27 12.46
N GLN A 118 3.05 27.75 13.40
CA GLN A 118 2.72 27.71 14.83
C GLN A 118 3.92 28.22 15.63
N THR A 119 3.65 28.92 16.73
CA THR A 119 4.64 29.37 17.71
C THR A 119 4.20 28.96 19.10
N ALA A 120 5.15 28.79 20.01
CA ALA A 120 4.86 28.66 21.43
C ALA A 120 4.86 30.05 22.08
N VAL A 121 3.94 30.27 22.99
CA VAL A 121 3.86 31.52 23.79
C VAL A 121 4.35 31.18 25.19
N ASN A 122 5.25 31.99 25.72
CA ASN A 122 5.67 31.92 27.10
C ASN A 122 4.51 32.34 28.00
N SER A 123 4.07 31.46 28.91
CA SER A 123 2.92 31.69 29.77
C SER A 123 3.11 32.83 30.80
N GLU A 124 4.37 33.16 31.15
CA GLU A 124 4.67 34.19 32.14
C GLU A 124 4.75 35.57 31.51
N THR A 125 5.34 35.67 30.33
CA THR A 125 5.56 36.95 29.66
C THR A 125 4.53 37.28 28.59
N GLY A 126 3.73 36.31 28.12
CA GLY A 126 2.80 36.48 27.02
C GLY A 126 3.47 36.69 25.66
N THR A 127 4.81 36.58 25.58
CA THR A 127 5.60 36.78 24.36
C THR A 127 5.86 35.45 23.64
N VAL A 128 6.19 35.55 22.34
CA VAL A 128 6.59 34.35 21.56
C VAL A 128 7.92 33.83 22.10
N GLN A 129 7.98 32.53 22.36
CA GLN A 129 9.20 31.86 22.77
C GLN A 129 10.18 31.79 21.60
N GLU A 130 11.44 32.14 21.83
CA GLU A 130 12.51 32.08 20.82
C GLU A 130 12.67 30.64 20.31
N ASN A 131 12.97 30.48 19.01
CA ASN A 131 13.15 29.19 18.33
C ASN A 131 11.94 28.24 18.38
N SER A 132 10.73 28.78 18.63
CA SER A 132 9.50 27.99 18.72
C SER A 132 8.70 27.95 17.42
N LEU A 133 9.16 28.63 16.36
CA LEU A 133 8.48 28.64 15.08
C LEU A 133 8.49 27.26 14.44
N ARG A 134 7.31 26.72 14.20
CA ARG A 134 7.14 25.41 13.53
C ARG A 134 6.22 25.58 12.34
N ARG A 135 6.60 24.98 11.22
CA ARG A 135 5.81 24.94 9.99
C ARG A 135 5.32 23.52 9.78
N ILE A 136 4.02 23.34 9.81
CA ILE A 136 3.38 22.05 9.55
C ILE A 136 2.53 22.14 8.29
N ARG A 137 2.57 21.10 7.47
CA ARG A 137 1.61 20.97 6.37
C ARG A 137 0.36 20.28 6.87
N VAL A 138 -0.79 20.78 6.46
CA VAL A 138 -2.09 20.22 6.82
C VAL A 138 -2.93 19.94 5.57
N VAL A 139 -3.67 18.86 5.60
CA VAL A 139 -4.71 18.52 4.62
C VAL A 139 -5.93 19.39 4.91
N LYS A 140 -6.47 20.02 3.89
CA LYS A 140 -7.62 20.92 4.00
C LYS A 140 -8.87 20.19 4.49
N ARG A 141 -9.62 20.83 5.39
CA ARG A 141 -10.95 20.39 5.81
C ARG A 141 -11.91 20.27 4.62
N GLY A 142 -12.97 19.48 4.79
CA GLY A 142 -14.00 19.27 3.78
C GLY A 142 -13.69 18.17 2.77
N LEU A 143 -12.47 17.61 2.80
CA LEU A 143 -12.14 16.44 1.99
C LEU A 143 -12.75 15.18 2.60
N VAL A 144 -13.13 14.26 1.72
CA VAL A 144 -13.65 12.93 2.05
C VAL A 144 -12.65 11.90 1.60
N PHE A 145 -12.33 10.97 2.49
CA PHE A 145 -11.44 9.84 2.24
C PHE A 145 -12.22 8.53 2.34
N THR A 146 -11.84 7.56 1.53
CA THR A 146 -12.46 6.23 1.52
C THR A 146 -11.41 5.15 1.63
N ALA A 147 -11.68 4.14 2.46
CA ALA A 147 -10.84 2.95 2.61
C ALA A 147 -11.66 1.67 2.41
N GLU A 148 -11.08 0.66 1.80
CA GLU A 148 -11.66 -0.68 1.76
C GLU A 148 -11.40 -1.39 3.08
N CYS A 149 -12.44 -2.00 3.66
CA CYS A 149 -12.35 -2.78 4.88
C CYS A 149 -12.71 -4.23 4.61
N ASN A 150 -11.92 -5.14 5.18
CA ASN A 150 -12.16 -6.56 5.11
C ASN A 150 -12.27 -7.13 6.53
N TRP A 151 -13.17 -8.07 6.69
CA TRP A 151 -13.38 -8.82 7.92
C TRP A 151 -13.08 -10.31 7.68
N ASN A 152 -12.36 -10.93 8.60
CA ASN A 152 -12.15 -12.38 8.54
C ASN A 152 -13.46 -13.08 8.88
N ARG A 153 -14.06 -13.74 7.90
CA ARG A 153 -15.37 -14.39 7.98
C ARG A 153 -15.47 -15.53 9.02
N LYS A 154 -14.33 -16.02 9.51
CA LYS A 154 -14.29 -17.06 10.56
C LYS A 154 -14.60 -16.52 11.97
N VAL A 155 -14.61 -15.22 12.15
CA VAL A 155 -14.88 -14.55 13.42
C VAL A 155 -16.19 -13.79 13.29
N SER A 156 -17.08 -13.87 14.28
CA SER A 156 -18.31 -13.09 14.29
C SER A 156 -17.97 -11.59 14.27
N PHE A 157 -18.74 -10.82 13.50
CA PHE A 157 -18.52 -9.38 13.40
C PHE A 157 -18.94 -8.72 14.72
N PRO A 158 -18.03 -8.11 15.48
CA PRO A 158 -18.42 -7.47 16.74
C PRO A 158 -19.14 -6.16 16.45
N GLU A 159 -20.29 -5.99 17.07
CA GLU A 159 -21.06 -4.74 17.06
C GLU A 159 -20.19 -3.56 17.54
N LEU A 160 -19.31 -3.82 18.50
CA LEU A 160 -18.29 -2.91 18.99
C LEU A 160 -17.52 -2.20 17.86
N LEU A 161 -17.14 -2.89 16.78
CA LEU A 161 -16.36 -2.27 15.70
C LEU A 161 -17.14 -1.15 15.01
N GLY A 162 -18.42 -1.37 14.71
CA GLY A 162 -19.29 -0.37 14.11
C GLY A 162 -19.47 0.85 15.01
N GLN A 163 -19.70 0.63 16.30
CA GLN A 163 -19.82 1.67 17.31
C GLN A 163 -18.50 2.43 17.47
N ALA A 164 -17.36 1.72 17.63
CA ALA A 164 -16.06 2.34 17.78
C ALA A 164 -15.71 3.25 16.58
N VAL A 165 -15.99 2.82 15.34
CA VAL A 165 -15.78 3.65 14.15
C VAL A 165 -16.54 4.96 14.23
N SER A 166 -17.83 4.94 14.61
CA SER A 166 -18.66 6.15 14.70
C SER A 166 -18.25 7.09 15.84
N LEU A 167 -17.60 6.57 16.86
CA LEU A 167 -17.13 7.31 18.03
C LEU A 167 -15.74 7.93 17.84
N VAL A 168 -14.98 7.55 16.80
CA VAL A 168 -13.72 8.24 16.49
C VAL A 168 -14.02 9.68 16.07
N LYS A 169 -13.69 10.64 16.91
CA LYS A 169 -13.90 12.08 16.64
C LYS A 169 -12.64 12.79 16.19
N HIS A 170 -11.48 12.32 16.59
CA HIS A 170 -10.20 12.98 16.26
C HIS A 170 -9.14 11.99 15.81
N MET A 171 -8.34 12.41 14.84
CA MET A 171 -7.19 11.64 14.37
C MET A 171 -6.01 12.56 14.01
N GLY A 172 -4.82 11.99 13.90
CA GLY A 172 -3.62 12.73 13.54
C GLY A 172 -2.99 13.52 14.67
N MET A 173 -2.22 14.55 14.33
CA MET A 173 -1.49 15.39 15.27
C MET A 173 -2.36 16.54 15.80
N SER A 174 -2.04 17.03 17.00
CA SER A 174 -2.66 18.22 17.61
C SER A 174 -4.19 18.14 17.73
N ARG A 175 -4.70 16.97 18.07
CA ARG A 175 -6.13 16.67 18.24
C ARG A 175 -6.85 17.65 19.20
N THR A 176 -6.14 18.13 20.22
CA THR A 176 -6.66 19.09 21.22
C THR A 176 -6.47 20.55 20.82
N ARG A 177 -5.83 20.82 19.65
CA ARG A 177 -5.50 22.17 19.18
C ARG A 177 -6.21 22.55 17.87
N GLY A 178 -7.41 21.97 17.66
CA GLY A 178 -8.28 22.29 16.52
C GLY A 178 -7.93 21.58 15.21
N LEU A 179 -7.08 20.54 15.23
CA LEU A 179 -6.80 19.69 14.10
C LEU A 179 -7.43 18.30 14.27
N GLY A 180 -7.68 17.65 13.14
CA GLY A 180 -8.04 16.24 13.07
C GLY A 180 -9.44 15.89 13.50
N LEU A 181 -10.38 16.86 13.61
CA LEU A 181 -11.79 16.53 13.83
C LEU A 181 -12.35 15.84 12.60
N VAL A 182 -12.88 14.64 12.78
CA VAL A 182 -13.40 13.78 11.71
C VAL A 182 -14.75 13.20 12.05
N GLU A 183 -15.47 12.82 11.02
CA GLU A 183 -16.62 11.95 11.09
C GLU A 183 -16.31 10.67 10.31
N MET A 184 -16.53 9.51 10.95
CA MET A 184 -16.25 8.22 10.34
C MET A 184 -17.50 7.37 10.28
N GLU A 185 -17.70 6.70 9.15
CA GLU A 185 -18.85 5.85 8.87
C GLU A 185 -18.40 4.56 8.16
N LEU A 186 -18.90 3.42 8.63
CA LEU A 186 -18.64 2.12 8.02
C LEU A 186 -19.87 1.66 7.22
N ILE A 187 -19.75 1.59 5.90
CA ILE A 187 -20.83 1.22 4.98
C ILE A 187 -20.70 -0.24 4.55
N GLY A 188 -21.87 -0.90 4.39
CA GLY A 188 -21.93 -2.29 3.91
C GLY A 188 -21.82 -3.33 5.02
N LEU A 189 -22.12 -2.97 6.25
CA LEU A 189 -22.26 -3.87 7.40
C LEU A 189 -23.30 -4.96 7.14
N ASP A 190 -24.48 -4.57 6.65
CA ASP A 190 -25.61 -5.51 6.40
C ASP A 190 -25.26 -6.58 5.36
N LYS A 191 -24.46 -6.22 4.35
CA LYS A 191 -23.97 -7.18 3.36
C LYS A 191 -22.95 -8.14 3.97
N ALA A 192 -22.06 -7.64 4.83
CA ALA A 192 -21.05 -8.46 5.49
C ALA A 192 -21.68 -9.49 6.44
N GLN A 193 -22.73 -9.12 7.16
CA GLN A 193 -23.49 -10.05 8.02
C GLN A 193 -24.24 -11.10 7.21
N LYS A 194 -24.88 -10.73 6.08
CA LYS A 194 -25.54 -11.68 5.18
C LYS A 194 -24.56 -12.59 4.45
N GLU A 195 -23.46 -12.05 3.97
CA GLU A 195 -22.41 -12.84 3.28
C GLU A 195 -21.65 -13.79 4.22
N THR A 196 -21.62 -13.53 5.55
CA THR A 196 -21.03 -14.46 6.53
C THR A 196 -21.82 -15.76 6.63
N LEU A 197 -23.12 -15.73 6.36
CA LEU A 197 -24.00 -16.90 6.35
C LEU A 197 -23.97 -17.66 5.00
N GLU A 198 -23.59 -16.99 3.91
CA GLU A 198 -23.58 -17.61 2.56
C GLU A 198 -22.20 -18.04 2.07
N SER A 199 -21.12 -17.66 2.74
CA SER A 199 -19.76 -17.82 2.22
C SER A 199 -19.04 -19.13 2.59
N ASP A 200 -19.71 -20.13 3.09
CA ASP A 200 -19.22 -21.52 3.04
C ASP A 200 -19.21 -22.09 1.60
N ARG A 201 -19.70 -21.34 0.67
CA ARG A 201 -19.49 -21.55 -0.76
C ARG A 201 -18.25 -20.78 -1.22
N TRP A 202 -17.06 -21.34 -0.99
CA TRP A 202 -16.07 -21.28 -2.04
C TRP A 202 -16.83 -21.71 -3.31
N GLN A 203 -17.10 -20.76 -4.20
CA GLN A 203 -17.35 -21.15 -5.57
C GLN A 203 -16.08 -21.90 -5.95
N HIS A 204 -16.15 -23.23 -5.88
CA HIS A 204 -15.25 -24.06 -6.64
C HIS A 204 -15.40 -23.48 -8.05
N VAL A 205 -14.43 -22.71 -8.49
CA VAL A 205 -14.19 -22.55 -9.90
C VAL A 205 -13.94 -23.98 -10.31
N LEU A 206 -15.00 -24.64 -10.80
CA LEU A 206 -14.88 -25.88 -11.50
C LEU A 206 -14.04 -25.51 -12.71
N LEU A 207 -12.72 -25.59 -12.54
CA LEU A 207 -11.80 -25.63 -13.67
C LEU A 207 -12.36 -26.77 -14.51
N ASP A 208 -12.91 -26.43 -15.66
CA ASP A 208 -13.41 -27.40 -16.61
C ASP A 208 -12.29 -28.42 -16.77
N LYS A 209 -12.55 -29.67 -16.39
CA LYS A 209 -11.56 -30.75 -16.48
C LYS A 209 -10.96 -30.86 -17.89
N ASN A 210 -11.64 -30.32 -18.90
CA ASN A 210 -11.18 -30.26 -20.26
C ASN A 210 -10.19 -29.11 -20.56
N GLN A 211 -9.97 -28.14 -19.64
CA GLN A 211 -8.95 -27.10 -19.76
C GLN A 211 -7.67 -27.40 -18.96
N LEU A 212 -7.61 -28.48 -18.23
CA LEU A 212 -6.42 -29.02 -17.56
C LEU A 212 -5.60 -29.88 -18.54
N TYR A 213 -5.23 -29.28 -19.68
CA TYR A 213 -4.46 -30.00 -20.68
C TYR A 213 -2.96 -29.92 -20.44
N ASP A 214 -2.38 -31.07 -20.51
CA ASP A 214 -0.98 -31.49 -20.72
C ASP A 214 0.08 -31.09 -19.70
N HIS A 215 -0.04 -29.99 -18.99
CA HIS A 215 0.90 -29.62 -17.93
C HIS A 215 0.13 -28.88 -16.85
N ASN A 216 -0.58 -29.45 -15.99
CA ASN A 216 -1.19 -28.92 -14.75
C ASN A 216 -0.69 -27.51 -14.32
N GLN A 217 -0.65 -26.55 -15.23
CA GLN A 217 -0.12 -25.21 -15.03
C GLN A 217 -1.26 -24.19 -14.93
N ILE A 218 -1.31 -23.48 -13.82
CA ILE A 218 -2.27 -22.41 -13.58
C ILE A 218 -1.53 -21.07 -13.68
N LYS A 219 -1.95 -20.21 -14.63
CA LYS A 219 -1.52 -18.81 -14.69
C LYS A 219 -2.48 -17.94 -13.87
N TYR A 220 -1.94 -17.09 -13.02
CA TYR A 220 -2.74 -16.16 -12.23
C TYR A 220 -2.05 -14.80 -12.13
N THR A 221 -2.84 -13.77 -11.94
CA THR A 221 -2.36 -12.39 -11.74
C THR A 221 -2.70 -11.94 -10.32
N VAL A 222 -1.71 -11.42 -9.62
CA VAL A 222 -1.89 -10.80 -8.29
C VAL A 222 -1.98 -9.29 -8.47
N ARG A 223 -3.12 -8.71 -8.10
CA ARG A 223 -3.31 -7.27 -8.09
C ARG A 223 -3.14 -6.74 -6.67
N LEU A 224 -2.12 -5.91 -6.47
CA LEU A 224 -1.92 -5.24 -5.20
C LEU A 224 -2.92 -4.08 -5.04
N ARG A 225 -3.69 -4.09 -3.94
CA ARG A 225 -4.62 -3.00 -3.59
C ARG A 225 -4.02 -2.01 -2.61
N SER A 226 -2.88 -2.36 -2.01
CA SER A 226 -2.09 -1.52 -1.11
C SER A 226 -0.62 -1.85 -1.26
N ALA A 227 0.26 -0.97 -0.77
CA ALA A 227 1.69 -1.23 -0.73
C ALA A 227 1.98 -2.48 0.11
N MET A 228 2.89 -3.33 -0.38
CA MET A 228 3.28 -4.57 0.25
C MET A 228 4.79 -4.57 0.49
N ILE A 229 5.22 -5.08 1.63
CA ILE A 229 6.64 -5.28 1.95
C ILE A 229 6.96 -6.77 1.81
N CYS A 230 7.81 -7.10 0.84
CA CYS A 230 8.41 -8.42 0.70
C CYS A 230 9.82 -8.37 1.27
N LYS A 231 9.97 -8.61 2.58
CA LYS A 231 11.27 -8.50 3.26
C LYS A 231 12.33 -9.34 2.53
N SER A 232 13.41 -8.70 2.13
CA SER A 232 14.63 -9.36 1.66
C SER A 232 15.41 -9.92 2.85
N THR A 233 16.11 -11.02 2.62
CA THR A 233 17.02 -11.64 3.61
C THR A 233 18.42 -11.02 3.58
N GLN A 234 18.68 -10.05 2.71
CA GLN A 234 19.99 -9.41 2.58
C GLN A 234 20.18 -8.26 3.57
N GLY A 235 21.04 -8.47 4.57
CA GLY A 235 21.52 -7.43 5.48
C GLY A 235 20.57 -7.03 6.62
N ASN A 236 21.01 -6.06 7.44
CA ASN A 236 20.27 -5.56 8.61
C ASN A 236 19.19 -4.50 8.27
N GLN A 237 19.09 -4.07 7.02
CA GLN A 237 18.08 -3.09 6.61
C GLN A 237 16.83 -3.81 6.09
N ALA A 238 15.65 -3.28 6.45
CA ALA A 238 14.37 -3.76 5.97
C ALA A 238 14.15 -3.27 4.52
N VAL A 239 14.76 -3.95 3.57
CA VAL A 239 14.57 -3.71 2.13
C VAL A 239 13.49 -4.65 1.62
N THR A 240 12.62 -4.16 0.76
CA THR A 240 11.65 -5.01 0.06
C THR A 240 12.23 -5.54 -1.25
N GLU A 241 11.93 -6.79 -1.55
CA GLU A 241 12.16 -7.34 -2.88
C GLU A 241 11.14 -6.76 -3.87
N ASP A 242 11.54 -6.60 -5.10
CA ASP A 242 10.70 -6.07 -6.19
C ASP A 242 9.87 -7.15 -6.91
N TYR A 243 9.80 -8.35 -6.32
CA TYR A 243 8.95 -9.47 -6.74
C TYR A 243 8.31 -10.14 -5.53
N ILE A 244 7.27 -10.93 -5.78
CA ILE A 244 6.64 -11.74 -4.74
C ILE A 244 7.24 -13.15 -4.79
N ALA A 245 7.98 -13.54 -3.76
CA ALA A 245 8.55 -14.88 -3.70
C ALA A 245 7.46 -15.96 -3.75
N GLY A 246 7.67 -17.01 -4.55
CA GLY A 246 6.74 -18.12 -4.71
C GLY A 246 6.40 -18.81 -3.39
N SER A 247 7.35 -18.85 -2.45
CA SER A 247 7.12 -19.36 -1.09
C SER A 247 6.07 -18.57 -0.30
N LYS A 248 6.00 -17.24 -0.50
CA LYS A 248 4.97 -16.40 0.12
C LYS A 248 3.60 -16.66 -0.48
N ILE A 249 3.54 -16.85 -1.80
CA ILE A 249 2.30 -17.20 -2.51
C ILE A 249 1.84 -18.60 -2.07
N LEU A 250 2.76 -19.56 -2.00
CA LEU A 250 2.47 -20.89 -1.49
C LEU A 250 1.93 -20.85 -0.05
N GLY A 251 2.51 -20.01 0.81
CA GLY A 251 2.03 -19.80 2.18
C GLY A 251 0.61 -19.24 2.24
N LEU A 252 0.23 -18.34 1.32
CA LEU A 252 -1.14 -17.83 1.23
C LEU A 252 -2.12 -18.92 0.81
N ILE A 253 -1.75 -19.75 -0.18
CA ILE A 253 -2.55 -20.89 -0.62
C ILE A 253 -2.70 -21.90 0.53
N ALA A 254 -1.61 -22.22 1.20
CA ALA A 254 -1.59 -23.11 2.36
C ALA A 254 -2.51 -22.63 3.50
N GLY A 255 -2.49 -21.34 3.80
CA GLY A 255 -3.35 -20.73 4.82
C GLY A 255 -4.85 -20.78 4.48
N ALA A 256 -5.19 -20.91 3.20
CA ALA A 256 -6.57 -21.05 2.72
C ALA A 256 -7.06 -22.51 2.68
N LEU A 257 -6.15 -23.46 2.68
CA LEU A 257 -6.47 -24.89 2.63
C LEU A 257 -6.78 -25.44 4.03
N LYS A 258 -7.63 -26.46 4.11
CA LYS A 258 -7.79 -27.25 5.34
C LYS A 258 -6.49 -28.05 5.61
N PRO A 259 -6.20 -28.41 6.88
CA PRO A 259 -4.98 -29.16 7.24
C PRO A 259 -4.73 -30.41 6.39
N GLU A 260 -5.78 -31.13 6.03
CA GLU A 260 -5.70 -32.33 5.19
C GLU A 260 -5.24 -32.05 3.75
N GLY A 261 -5.60 -30.88 3.19
CA GLY A 261 -5.12 -30.45 1.87
C GLY A 261 -3.71 -29.88 1.93
N TYR A 262 -3.29 -29.36 3.07
CA TYR A 262 -1.98 -28.80 3.30
C TYR A 262 -0.86 -29.84 3.13
N SER A 263 -0.91 -30.93 3.88
CA SER A 263 0.10 -31.99 3.82
C SER A 263 0.22 -32.57 2.43
N ARG A 264 -0.91 -32.84 1.77
CA ARG A 264 -0.94 -33.47 0.45
C ARG A 264 -0.34 -32.58 -0.65
N LEU A 265 -0.55 -31.26 -0.59
CA LEU A 265 -0.08 -30.35 -1.64
C LEU A 265 1.34 -29.83 -1.40
N LEU A 266 1.76 -29.68 -0.15
CA LEU A 266 3.02 -29.03 0.20
C LEU A 266 4.13 -30.02 0.54
N GLU A 267 3.81 -31.11 1.22
CA GLU A 267 4.80 -32.11 1.62
C GLU A 267 5.18 -33.04 0.46
N SER A 268 4.27 -33.22 -0.51
CA SER A 268 4.56 -34.06 -1.70
C SER A 268 5.57 -33.44 -2.66
N GLY A 269 5.77 -32.11 -2.61
CA GLY A 269 6.59 -31.40 -3.58
C GLY A 269 5.99 -31.35 -5.01
N GLU A 270 4.75 -31.81 -5.18
CA GLU A 270 4.07 -31.84 -6.47
C GLU A 270 3.63 -30.45 -6.95
N VAL A 271 3.48 -29.48 -6.04
CA VAL A 271 3.06 -28.13 -6.37
C VAL A 271 4.25 -27.18 -6.35
N ILE A 272 4.61 -26.67 -7.51
CA ILE A 272 5.65 -25.66 -7.67
C ILE A 272 5.00 -24.29 -7.91
N VAL A 273 5.26 -23.34 -7.02
CA VAL A 273 4.80 -21.96 -7.17
C VAL A 273 5.99 -21.09 -7.53
N THR A 274 5.96 -20.53 -8.74
CA THR A 274 7.03 -19.61 -9.20
C THR A 274 6.87 -18.23 -8.58
N ASN A 275 7.94 -17.44 -8.62
CA ASN A 275 7.89 -16.04 -8.18
C ASN A 275 6.88 -15.24 -9.02
N GLY A 276 6.17 -14.33 -8.35
CA GLY A 276 5.30 -13.36 -8.99
C GLY A 276 6.12 -12.13 -9.39
N TYR A 277 6.40 -11.98 -10.67
CA TYR A 277 7.07 -10.81 -11.23
C TYR A 277 6.06 -9.79 -11.73
N ILE A 278 6.49 -8.54 -11.90
CA ILE A 278 5.66 -7.47 -12.46
C ILE A 278 5.15 -7.85 -13.86
N THR A 279 4.02 -7.26 -14.25
CA THR A 279 3.43 -7.43 -15.58
C THR A 279 3.14 -6.06 -16.17
N ASN A 280 3.29 -5.93 -17.48
CA ASN A 280 2.91 -4.73 -18.23
C ASN A 280 1.40 -4.65 -18.53
N GLY A 281 0.61 -5.59 -17.98
CA GLY A 281 -0.84 -5.70 -18.15
C GLY A 281 -1.27 -6.98 -18.86
N GLU A 282 -0.52 -7.46 -19.82
CA GLU A 282 -0.83 -8.67 -20.60
C GLU A 282 0.20 -9.79 -20.33
N GLU A 283 1.47 -9.42 -20.17
CA GLU A 283 2.56 -10.36 -20.09
C GLU A 283 3.38 -10.22 -18.82
N ARG A 284 3.89 -11.34 -18.37
CA ARG A 284 4.80 -11.44 -17.24
C ARG A 284 6.18 -10.96 -17.65
N CYS A 285 6.70 -9.94 -17.00
CA CYS A 285 8.09 -9.56 -17.15
C CYS A 285 9.02 -10.58 -16.47
N VAL A 286 10.21 -10.75 -17.00
CA VAL A 286 11.26 -11.59 -16.42
C VAL A 286 12.39 -10.72 -15.88
N PRO A 287 13.14 -11.17 -14.87
CA PRO A 287 14.32 -10.44 -14.41
C PRO A 287 15.32 -10.24 -15.56
N GLY A 288 15.83 -9.03 -15.66
CA GLY A 288 16.87 -8.70 -16.65
C GLY A 288 18.12 -9.58 -16.46
N GLN A 289 18.67 -10.08 -17.56
CA GLN A 289 19.84 -10.94 -17.52
C GLN A 289 21.10 -10.11 -17.26
N ILE A 290 22.04 -10.63 -16.50
CA ILE A 290 23.35 -9.99 -16.22
C ILE A 290 24.18 -9.83 -17.50
N SER A 291 23.93 -10.68 -18.50
CA SER A 291 24.58 -10.61 -19.81
C SER A 291 24.23 -9.34 -20.60
N LEU A 292 23.14 -8.66 -20.24
CA LEU A 292 22.71 -7.43 -20.91
C LEU A 292 23.59 -6.25 -20.47
N GLN A 293 24.38 -5.75 -21.41
CA GLN A 293 25.35 -4.67 -21.18
C GLN A 293 25.16 -3.54 -22.19
N LYS A 294 25.61 -2.37 -21.81
CA LYS A 294 25.68 -1.17 -22.64
C LYS A 294 27.11 -0.67 -22.71
N VAL A 295 27.41 0.07 -23.75
CA VAL A 295 28.69 0.77 -23.83
C VAL A 295 28.75 1.83 -22.73
N LYS A 296 29.88 1.88 -22.01
CA LYS A 296 30.09 2.89 -20.97
C LYS A 296 29.95 4.28 -21.60
N ASP A 297 29.30 5.19 -20.85
CA ASP A 297 29.09 6.57 -21.27
C ASP A 297 28.20 6.77 -22.51
N GLN A 298 27.58 5.71 -23.02
CA GLN A 298 26.59 5.84 -24.09
C GLN A 298 25.39 6.66 -23.61
N ARG A 299 25.11 7.74 -24.31
CA ARG A 299 23.86 8.54 -24.12
C ARG A 299 22.72 7.92 -24.92
N TYR A 300 21.50 8.25 -24.53
CA TYR A 300 20.33 7.95 -25.36
C TYR A 300 20.49 8.59 -26.73
N ASP A 301 20.04 7.89 -27.76
CA ASP A 301 20.02 8.45 -29.11
C ASP A 301 18.95 9.56 -29.24
N SER A 302 18.82 10.13 -30.45
CA SER A 302 17.81 11.18 -30.72
C SER A 302 16.37 10.74 -30.53
N ASN A 303 16.12 9.44 -30.46
CA ASN A 303 14.80 8.84 -30.25
C ASN A 303 14.59 8.43 -28.77
N GLY A 304 15.55 8.68 -27.90
CA GLY A 304 15.49 8.25 -26.50
C GLY A 304 15.82 6.76 -26.30
N GLU A 305 16.38 6.09 -27.30
CA GLU A 305 16.73 4.68 -27.24
C GLU A 305 18.18 4.48 -26.77
N MET A 306 18.40 3.39 -26.05
CA MET A 306 19.72 2.95 -25.62
C MET A 306 20.04 1.59 -26.24
N ARG A 307 21.17 1.48 -26.93
CA ARG A 307 21.61 0.19 -27.50
C ARG A 307 22.18 -0.70 -26.42
N ILE A 308 21.46 -1.78 -26.16
CA ILE A 308 21.84 -2.83 -25.22
C ILE A 308 22.26 -4.05 -26.04
N LYS A 309 23.33 -4.70 -25.61
CA LYS A 309 23.85 -5.91 -26.23
C LYS A 309 23.82 -7.05 -25.22
N ASP A 310 23.37 -8.21 -25.66
CA ASP A 310 23.53 -9.45 -24.89
C ASP A 310 24.93 -9.99 -25.14
N MET A 311 25.76 -9.97 -24.11
CA MET A 311 27.16 -10.41 -24.19
C MET A 311 27.34 -11.90 -24.50
N LEU A 312 26.30 -12.70 -24.28
CA LEU A 312 26.31 -14.12 -24.63
C LEU A 312 26.07 -14.37 -26.13
N LEU A 313 25.41 -13.42 -26.81
CA LEU A 313 25.02 -13.53 -28.21
C LEU A 313 25.79 -12.58 -29.13
N THR A 314 26.54 -11.64 -28.56
CA THR A 314 27.27 -10.62 -29.34
C THR A 314 28.65 -11.14 -29.75
N ASP A 315 29.01 -10.94 -31.03
CA ASP A 315 30.35 -11.26 -31.50
C ASP A 315 31.41 -10.44 -30.73
N PRO A 316 32.43 -11.09 -30.16
CA PRO A 316 33.52 -10.41 -29.46
C PRO A 316 34.22 -9.31 -30.29
N LEU A 317 34.24 -9.43 -31.61
CA LEU A 317 34.81 -8.41 -32.48
C LEU A 317 34.04 -7.09 -32.48
N GLU A 318 32.74 -7.15 -32.28
CA GLU A 318 31.88 -5.94 -32.22
C GLU A 318 32.10 -5.07 -30.98
N ILE A 319 32.71 -5.64 -29.93
CA ILE A 319 32.91 -5.00 -28.63
C ILE A 319 34.39 -4.83 -28.27
N ARG A 320 35.29 -5.25 -29.13
CA ARG A 320 36.75 -5.35 -28.86
C ARG A 320 37.37 -4.09 -28.26
N ASP A 321 36.95 -2.91 -28.73
CA ASP A 321 37.50 -1.62 -28.30
C ASP A 321 36.52 -0.81 -27.44
N LYS A 322 35.47 -1.43 -26.89
CA LYS A 322 34.44 -0.77 -26.14
C LYS A 322 34.47 -1.23 -24.70
N GLN A 323 34.41 -0.27 -23.76
CA GLN A 323 34.20 -0.58 -22.35
C GLN A 323 32.72 -0.82 -22.12
N MET A 324 32.36 -2.04 -21.77
CA MET A 324 30.99 -2.43 -21.49
C MET A 324 30.66 -2.30 -19.99
N THR A 325 29.45 -1.93 -19.67
CA THR A 325 28.91 -1.84 -18.29
C THR A 325 27.54 -2.47 -18.23
N PRO A 326 27.13 -3.02 -17.06
CA PRO A 326 25.77 -3.56 -16.89
C PRO A 326 24.71 -2.55 -17.31
N ALA A 327 23.71 -3.01 -18.06
CA ALA A 327 22.62 -2.15 -18.52
C ALA A 327 21.66 -1.72 -17.39
N ASN A 328 21.76 -2.37 -16.20
CA ASN A 328 20.92 -2.14 -15.04
C ASN A 328 19.42 -2.33 -15.29
N ILE A 329 19.09 -3.22 -16.21
CA ILE A 329 17.69 -3.59 -16.47
C ILE A 329 17.22 -4.51 -15.36
N ARG A 330 16.19 -4.10 -14.64
CA ARG A 330 15.60 -4.93 -13.58
C ARG A 330 14.66 -5.98 -14.13
N TYR A 331 13.77 -5.58 -15.04
CA TYR A 331 12.78 -6.45 -15.66
C TYR A 331 12.63 -6.11 -17.14
N MET A 332 12.26 -7.10 -17.93
CA MET A 332 11.94 -6.95 -19.35
C MET A 332 10.79 -7.91 -19.71
N ASP A 333 9.99 -7.54 -20.70
CA ASP A 333 9.04 -8.45 -21.33
C ASP A 333 9.73 -9.36 -22.36
N HIS A 334 8.97 -10.22 -23.01
CA HIS A 334 9.54 -11.15 -24.02
C HIS A 334 10.02 -10.45 -25.30
N THR A 335 9.61 -9.20 -25.54
CA THR A 335 10.10 -8.39 -26.67
C THR A 335 11.40 -7.64 -26.35
N GLY A 336 11.85 -7.69 -25.09
CA GLY A 336 12.99 -6.92 -24.61
C GLY A 336 12.65 -5.45 -24.32
N THR A 337 11.38 -5.10 -24.30
CA THR A 337 10.91 -3.74 -23.93
C THR A 337 10.85 -3.64 -22.39
N ILE A 338 11.27 -2.49 -21.87
CA ILE A 338 11.37 -2.20 -20.42
C ILE A 338 10.15 -1.38 -19.98
#